data_81e22a433eec11863bdcb1ac80b8dc0a
#
_entry.id   81e22a433eec11863bdcb1ac80b8dc0a
#
_cell.length_a   1.000
_cell.length_b   1.000
_cell.length_c   1.000
_cell.angle_alpha   90.00
_cell.angle_beta   90.00
_cell.angle_gamma   90.00
#
_symmetry.space_group_name_H-M   'P 1'
#
loop_
_entity.id
_entity.type
_entity.pdbx_description
1 polymer ?
#
loop_
_entity_poly.entity_id
_entity_poly.type
_entity_poly.pdbx_seq_one_letter_code
_entity_poly.pdbx_strand_id
1 'polypeptide(L)'
;ASFDDLANILYTSGTTGEPKGVLLHHSTYEEIIRIHDIRLTQMTDKDVSMSFLPLTHVFERAWTYYCLHKGVVVCLNLRPAEIASTIKEVRPTLMCSVPRFWEKVYAGVNEKIASEKGIKQKLMQGGSRVRFKILA
;
A
#
# COMPACT_ATOMS: atom_id res chain seq x y z
N ALA A 1 -20.18 9.53 17.82
CA ALA A 1 -18.81 10.04 17.94
C ALA A 1 -18.74 11.40 17.29
N SER A 2 -18.05 12.34 17.92
CA SER A 2 -17.72 13.64 17.35
C SER A 2 -16.40 13.53 16.54
N PHE A 3 -16.15 14.46 15.64
CA PHE A 3 -14.87 14.57 14.94
C PHE A 3 -13.68 14.79 15.89
N ASP A 4 -13.94 15.41 17.03
CA ASP A 4 -12.92 15.66 18.07
C ASP A 4 -12.71 14.48 19.00
N ASP A 5 -13.52 13.41 18.91
CA ASP A 5 -13.33 12.23 19.72
C ASP A 5 -12.07 11.47 19.28
N LEU A 6 -11.43 10.82 20.25
CA LEU A 6 -10.28 9.97 20.02
C LEU A 6 -10.69 8.74 19.20
N ALA A 7 -10.13 8.57 18.01
CA ALA A 7 -10.37 7.40 17.18
C ALA A 7 -9.48 6.21 17.58
N ASN A 8 -8.19 6.46 17.79
CA ASN A 8 -7.24 5.43 18.25
C ASN A 8 -5.93 6.04 18.77
N ILE A 9 -5.14 5.18 19.42
CA ILE A 9 -3.79 5.50 19.88
C ILE A 9 -2.81 4.57 19.17
N LEU A 10 -1.81 5.14 18.50
CA LEU A 10 -0.72 4.38 17.89
C LEU A 10 0.55 4.55 18.71
N TYR A 11 1.09 3.44 19.20
CA TYR A 11 2.35 3.46 19.92
C TYR A 11 3.53 3.41 18.96
N THR A 12 4.49 4.32 19.15
CA THR A 12 5.76 4.35 18.42
C THR A 12 6.90 4.04 19.38
N SER A 13 7.96 3.39 18.87
CA SER A 13 9.20 3.22 19.63
C SER A 13 9.84 4.60 19.84
N GLY A 14 9.76 5.11 21.07
CA GLY A 14 10.41 6.38 21.41
C GLY A 14 11.94 6.28 21.31
N THR A 15 12.59 7.37 20.95
CA THR A 15 14.08 7.48 20.96
C THR A 15 14.69 7.26 22.34
N THR A 16 13.90 7.39 23.38
CA THR A 16 14.29 7.20 24.81
C THR A 16 14.03 5.79 25.33
N GLY A 17 13.58 4.86 24.48
CA GLY A 17 13.25 3.46 24.85
C GLY A 17 11.81 3.24 25.32
N GLU A 18 11.14 4.27 25.83
CA GLU A 18 9.74 4.16 26.25
C GLU A 18 8.79 4.41 25.09
N PRO A 19 7.79 3.51 24.85
CA PRO A 19 6.80 3.70 23.80
C PRO A 19 5.96 4.97 24.03
N LYS A 20 5.79 5.76 22.98
CA LYS A 20 4.94 6.96 23.00
C LYS A 20 3.64 6.72 22.25
N GLY A 21 2.52 7.00 22.91
CA GLY A 21 1.19 6.91 22.31
C GLY A 21 0.85 8.18 21.52
N VAL A 22 0.67 8.05 20.22
CA VAL A 22 0.19 9.11 19.32
C VAL A 22 -1.33 9.06 19.27
N LEU A 23 -1.97 10.13 19.70
CA LEU A 23 -3.43 10.26 19.70
C LEU A 23 -3.90 10.66 18.29
N LEU A 24 -4.81 9.88 17.72
CA LEU A 24 -5.43 10.17 16.43
C LEU A 24 -6.93 10.34 16.62
N HIS A 25 -7.45 11.49 16.26
CA HIS A 25 -8.87 11.83 16.32
C HIS A 25 -9.61 11.42 15.04
N HIS A 26 -10.93 11.34 15.08
CA HIS A 26 -11.75 11.08 13.89
C HIS A 26 -11.51 12.12 12.81
N SER A 27 -11.35 13.39 13.18
CA SER A 27 -11.01 14.50 12.25
C SER A 27 -9.72 14.27 11.46
N THR A 28 -8.73 13.58 12.05
CA THR A 28 -7.49 13.21 11.33
C THR A 28 -7.77 12.29 10.15
N TYR A 29 -8.63 11.29 10.34
CA TYR A 29 -8.98 10.36 9.28
C TYR A 29 -9.93 10.99 8.24
N GLU A 30 -10.84 11.86 8.68
CA GLU A 30 -11.70 12.62 7.76
C GLU A 30 -10.88 13.48 6.81
N GLU A 31 -9.88 14.20 7.32
CA GLU A 31 -9.01 15.02 6.49
C GLU A 31 -8.18 14.17 5.51
N ILE A 32 -7.67 13.01 5.95
CA ILE A 32 -6.98 12.07 5.07
C ILE A 32 -7.92 11.59 3.95
N ILE A 33 -9.15 11.21 4.28
CA ILE A 33 -10.15 10.79 3.30
C ILE A 33 -10.43 11.91 2.29
N ARG A 34 -10.66 13.12 2.77
CA ARG A 34 -10.91 14.31 1.94
C ARG A 34 -9.76 14.58 0.95
N ILE A 35 -8.52 14.51 1.41
CA ILE A 35 -7.33 14.71 0.56
C ILE A 35 -7.23 13.60 -0.50
N HIS A 36 -7.49 12.34 -0.12
CA HIS A 36 -7.43 11.22 -1.05
C HIS A 36 -8.56 11.29 -2.09
N ASP A 37 -9.76 11.72 -1.72
CA ASP A 37 -10.87 11.91 -2.67
C ASP A 37 -10.52 12.92 -3.77
N ILE A 38 -9.79 13.98 -3.42
CA ILE A 38 -9.33 14.98 -4.40
C ILE A 38 -8.22 14.41 -5.30
N ARG A 39 -7.37 13.52 -4.77
CA ARG A 39 -6.17 13.02 -5.47
C ARG A 39 -6.40 11.74 -6.26
N LEU A 40 -7.26 10.86 -5.75
CA LEU A 40 -7.48 9.50 -6.28
C LEU A 40 -8.87 9.37 -6.94
N THR A 41 -9.17 10.30 -7.85
CA THR A 41 -10.47 10.42 -8.52
C THR A 41 -10.85 9.21 -9.38
N GLN A 42 -9.89 8.34 -9.72
CA GLN A 42 -10.11 7.15 -10.56
C GLN A 42 -10.46 5.90 -9.73
N MET A 43 -10.38 5.99 -8.40
CA MET A 43 -10.65 4.85 -7.52
C MET A 43 -12.15 4.64 -7.35
N THR A 44 -12.60 3.41 -7.49
CA THR A 44 -14.01 3.00 -7.46
C THR A 44 -14.23 1.78 -6.55
N ASP A 45 -15.48 1.45 -6.27
CA ASP A 45 -15.92 0.25 -5.54
C ASP A 45 -15.64 -1.07 -6.28
N LYS A 46 -15.22 -0.99 -7.55
CA LYS A 46 -14.80 -2.16 -8.36
C LYS A 46 -13.32 -2.52 -8.17
N ASP A 47 -12.59 -1.66 -7.48
CA ASP A 47 -11.19 -1.88 -7.21
C ASP A 47 -10.95 -2.91 -6.10
N VAL A 48 -9.78 -3.53 -6.15
CA VAL A 48 -9.30 -4.48 -5.13
C VAL A 48 -7.95 -3.99 -4.62
N SER A 49 -7.86 -3.78 -3.33
CA SER A 49 -6.60 -3.41 -2.65
C SER A 49 -6.06 -4.59 -1.85
N MET A 50 -4.74 -4.73 -1.83
CA MET A 50 -4.07 -5.66 -0.92
C MET A 50 -3.33 -4.89 0.16
N SER A 51 -3.70 -5.15 1.42
CA SER A 51 -3.07 -4.62 2.62
C SER A 51 -2.07 -5.64 3.15
N PHE A 52 -0.81 -5.26 3.30
CA PHE A 52 0.26 -6.12 3.77
C PHE A 52 1.27 -5.43 4.69
N LEU A 53 1.22 -4.11 4.79
CA LEU A 53 2.00 -3.38 5.78
C LEU A 53 1.31 -3.47 7.14
N PRO A 54 2.03 -3.30 8.26
CA PRO A 54 1.42 -3.37 9.58
C PRO A 54 0.36 -2.28 9.80
N LEU A 55 -0.85 -2.68 10.21
CA LEU A 55 -1.92 -1.75 10.59
C LEU A 55 -1.60 -0.95 11.88
N THR A 56 -0.52 -1.27 12.56
CA THR A 56 0.06 -0.48 13.65
C THR A 56 0.70 0.82 13.17
N HIS A 57 0.96 0.97 11.87
CA HIS A 57 1.42 2.21 11.27
C HIS A 57 0.25 2.99 10.67
N VAL A 58 0.25 4.30 10.89
CA VAL A 58 -0.81 5.20 10.40
C VAL A 58 -1.00 5.13 8.89
N PHE A 59 0.08 4.93 8.13
CA PHE A 59 0.07 4.91 6.67
C PHE A 59 -0.83 3.80 6.11
N GLU A 60 -0.63 2.54 6.53
CA GLU A 60 -1.46 1.41 6.09
C GLU A 60 -2.88 1.50 6.64
N ARG A 61 -3.02 1.94 7.88
CA ARG A 61 -4.33 2.10 8.52
C ARG A 61 -5.18 3.15 7.80
N ALA A 62 -4.61 4.31 7.50
CA ALA A 62 -5.29 5.38 6.79
C ALA A 62 -5.69 4.95 5.37
N TRP A 63 -4.80 4.23 4.67
CA TRP A 63 -5.09 3.64 3.37
C TRP A 63 -6.25 2.66 3.44
N THR A 64 -6.23 1.75 4.40
CA THR A 64 -7.29 0.75 4.60
C THR A 64 -8.63 1.43 4.87
N TYR A 65 -8.67 2.45 5.73
CA TYR A 65 -9.90 3.20 6.00
C TYR A 65 -10.40 3.94 4.76
N TYR A 66 -9.51 4.51 3.96
CA TYR A 66 -9.87 5.13 2.70
C TYR A 66 -10.45 4.12 1.71
N CYS A 67 -9.85 2.95 1.57
CA CYS A 67 -10.38 1.86 0.75
C CYS A 67 -11.80 1.46 1.18
N LEU A 68 -12.04 1.29 2.49
CA LEU A 68 -13.36 0.97 3.02
C LEU A 68 -14.37 2.09 2.77
N HIS A 69 -13.96 3.35 2.90
CA HIS A 69 -14.78 4.52 2.56
C HIS A 69 -15.23 4.51 1.09
N LYS A 70 -14.35 4.10 0.18
CA LYS A 70 -14.64 3.98 -1.26
C LYS A 70 -15.39 2.71 -1.65
N GLY A 71 -15.68 1.81 -0.71
CA GLY A 71 -16.29 0.49 -1.00
C GLY A 71 -15.35 -0.50 -1.68
N VAL A 72 -14.04 -0.23 -1.67
CA VAL A 72 -13.01 -1.10 -2.26
C VAL A 72 -12.85 -2.37 -1.44
N VAL A 73 -12.73 -3.50 -2.11
CA VAL A 73 -12.40 -4.78 -1.46
C VAL A 73 -10.97 -4.76 -0.95
N VAL A 74 -10.78 -4.96 0.36
CA VAL A 74 -9.45 -5.02 0.98
C VAL A 74 -9.09 -6.45 1.33
N CYS A 75 -8.08 -6.99 0.65
CA CYS A 75 -7.50 -8.31 0.94
C CYS A 75 -6.33 -8.17 1.90
N LEU A 76 -6.40 -8.83 3.06
CA LEU A 76 -5.36 -8.78 4.08
C LEU A 76 -4.34 -9.90 3.86
N ASN A 77 -3.05 -9.54 3.69
CA ASN A 77 -1.95 -10.48 3.72
C ASN A 77 -1.23 -10.40 5.07
N LEU A 78 -1.40 -11.41 5.90
CA LEU A 78 -0.80 -11.49 7.24
C LEU A 78 0.62 -12.06 7.24
N ARG A 79 1.10 -12.57 6.09
CA ARG A 79 2.39 -13.24 5.97
C ARG A 79 3.29 -12.52 4.96
N PRO A 80 4.23 -11.67 5.42
CA PRO A 80 5.11 -10.92 4.51
C PRO A 80 5.89 -11.79 3.52
N ALA A 81 6.23 -13.03 3.88
CA ALA A 81 6.92 -13.96 2.99
C ALA A 81 6.08 -14.40 1.78
N GLU A 82 4.75 -14.33 1.88
CA GLU A 82 3.81 -14.79 0.87
C GLU A 82 3.30 -13.67 -0.06
N ILE A 83 3.79 -12.44 0.10
CA ILE A 83 3.32 -11.28 -0.69
C ILE A 83 3.34 -11.57 -2.19
N ALA A 84 4.42 -12.16 -2.71
CA ALA A 84 4.58 -12.41 -4.14
C ALA A 84 3.57 -13.44 -4.70
N SER A 85 3.17 -14.44 -3.93
CA SER A 85 2.13 -15.40 -4.29
C SER A 85 0.74 -14.79 -4.15
N THR A 86 0.51 -14.07 -3.05
CA THR A 86 -0.78 -13.42 -2.78
C THR A 86 -1.13 -12.36 -3.82
N ILE A 87 -0.16 -11.56 -4.30
CA ILE A 87 -0.39 -10.60 -5.40
C ILE A 87 -0.88 -11.31 -6.67
N LYS A 88 -0.34 -12.49 -6.99
CA LYS A 88 -0.75 -13.26 -8.18
C LYS A 88 -2.15 -13.83 -8.04
N GLU A 89 -2.52 -14.22 -6.84
CA GLU A 89 -3.83 -14.78 -6.52
C GLU A 89 -4.90 -13.68 -6.47
N VAL A 90 -4.68 -12.65 -5.68
CA VAL A 90 -5.60 -11.53 -5.45
C VAL A 90 -5.73 -10.63 -6.68
N ARG A 91 -4.63 -10.43 -7.42
CA ARG A 91 -4.53 -9.49 -8.56
C ARG A 91 -5.07 -8.10 -8.21
N PRO A 92 -4.52 -7.45 -7.18
CA PRO A 92 -5.02 -6.15 -6.76
C PRO A 92 -4.89 -5.12 -7.89
N THR A 93 -5.89 -4.25 -8.03
CA THR A 93 -5.88 -3.14 -8.99
C THR A 93 -5.12 -1.93 -8.45
N LEU A 94 -5.03 -1.84 -7.13
CA LEU A 94 -4.29 -0.78 -6.43
C LEU A 94 -3.71 -1.31 -5.11
N MET A 95 -2.64 -0.68 -4.67
CA MET A 95 -1.92 -1.11 -3.48
C MET A 95 -1.10 0.04 -2.90
N CYS A 96 -1.18 0.20 -1.59
CA CYS A 96 -0.31 1.09 -0.85
C CYS A 96 1.00 0.36 -0.52
N SER A 97 2.13 1.02 -0.67
CA SER A 97 3.42 0.41 -0.38
C SER A 97 4.52 1.42 -0.07
N VAL A 98 5.64 0.93 0.43
CA VAL A 98 6.82 1.71 0.75
C VAL A 98 7.89 1.57 -0.34
N PRO A 99 8.79 2.57 -0.54
CA PRO A 99 9.80 2.54 -1.61
C PRO A 99 10.62 1.24 -1.64
N ARG A 100 11.05 0.75 -0.48
CA ARG A 100 11.85 -0.48 -0.36
C ARG A 100 11.16 -1.73 -0.94
N PHE A 101 9.83 -1.78 -0.93
CA PHE A 101 9.09 -2.85 -1.56
C PHE A 101 9.26 -2.80 -3.09
N TRP A 102 9.10 -1.62 -3.68
CA TRP A 102 9.23 -1.44 -5.12
C TRP A 102 10.66 -1.64 -5.62
N GLU A 103 11.67 -1.27 -4.83
CA GLU A 103 13.07 -1.57 -5.12
C GLU A 103 13.31 -3.08 -5.22
N LYS A 104 12.75 -3.87 -4.29
CA LYS A 104 12.84 -5.33 -4.32
C LYS A 104 12.12 -5.92 -5.54
N VAL A 105 10.92 -5.42 -5.87
CA VAL A 105 10.18 -5.86 -7.06
C VAL A 105 10.98 -5.56 -8.32
N TYR A 106 11.53 -4.35 -8.43
CA TYR A 106 12.37 -3.94 -9.57
C TYR A 106 13.62 -4.81 -9.70
N ALA A 107 14.33 -5.06 -8.61
CA ALA A 107 15.51 -5.92 -8.60
C ALA A 107 15.16 -7.35 -9.05
N GLY A 108 14.09 -7.95 -8.51
CA GLY A 108 13.66 -9.29 -8.89
C GLY A 108 13.21 -9.41 -10.35
N VAL A 109 12.55 -8.39 -10.89
CA VAL A 109 12.19 -8.33 -12.32
C VAL A 109 13.44 -8.28 -13.20
N ASN A 110 14.43 -7.42 -12.87
CA ASN A 110 15.67 -7.32 -13.61
C ASN A 110 16.49 -8.61 -13.56
N GLU A 111 16.58 -9.25 -12.41
CA GLU A 111 17.25 -10.55 -12.25
C GLU A 111 16.59 -11.60 -13.15
N LYS A 112 15.27 -11.66 -13.16
CA LYS A 112 14.53 -12.57 -14.02
C LYS A 112 14.77 -12.29 -15.50
N ILE A 113 14.79 -11.01 -15.93
CA ILE A 113 15.13 -10.62 -17.31
C ILE A 113 16.56 -11.04 -17.66
N ALA A 114 17.51 -10.84 -16.75
CA ALA A 114 18.91 -11.20 -16.96
C ALA A 114 19.13 -12.72 -17.07
N SER A 115 18.31 -13.53 -16.37
CA SER A 115 18.37 -14.99 -16.42
C SER A 115 17.80 -15.60 -17.70
N GLU A 116 16.98 -14.86 -18.44
CA GLU A 116 16.39 -15.30 -19.72
C GLU A 116 17.34 -15.02 -20.90
N LYS A 117 17.27 -15.85 -21.96
CA LYS A 117 18.14 -15.74 -23.14
C LYS A 117 17.34 -15.53 -24.43
N GLY A 118 17.98 -14.92 -25.42
CA GLY A 118 17.47 -14.82 -26.79
C GLY A 118 16.27 -13.87 -26.94
N ILE A 119 15.30 -14.26 -27.76
CA ILE A 119 14.12 -13.46 -28.13
C ILE A 119 13.28 -13.11 -26.91
N LYS A 120 13.16 -14.05 -25.95
CA LYS A 120 12.38 -13.86 -24.72
C LYS A 120 12.94 -12.73 -23.86
N GLN A 121 14.26 -12.62 -23.73
CA GLN A 121 14.93 -11.52 -23.02
C GLN A 121 14.63 -10.17 -23.68
N LYS A 122 14.74 -10.10 -25.03
CA LYS A 122 14.46 -8.86 -25.79
C LYS A 122 13.00 -8.42 -25.63
N LEU A 123 12.05 -9.35 -25.69
CA LEU A 123 10.62 -9.06 -25.45
C LEU A 123 10.36 -8.55 -24.06
N MET A 124 10.96 -9.15 -23.02
CA MET A 124 10.81 -8.71 -21.63
C MET A 124 11.46 -7.33 -21.41
N GLN A 125 12.61 -7.05 -22.02
CA GLN A 125 13.24 -5.72 -21.97
C GLN A 125 12.38 -4.64 -22.68
N GLY A 126 11.75 -4.98 -23.80
CA GLY A 126 10.81 -4.09 -24.49
C GLY A 126 9.53 -3.80 -23.70
N GLY A 127 9.02 -4.80 -22.97
CA GLY A 127 7.83 -4.69 -22.14
C GLY A 127 8.07 -4.02 -20.77
N SER A 128 9.33 -3.93 -20.33
CA SER A 128 9.68 -3.38 -19.01
C SER A 128 9.60 -1.84 -18.92
N ARG A 129 9.08 -1.14 -19.94
CA ARG A 129 8.64 0.25 -19.83
C ARG A 129 7.32 0.37 -19.03
N VAL A 130 7.16 -0.40 -17.97
CA VAL A 130 6.10 -0.18 -16.98
C VAL A 130 6.42 1.14 -16.29
N ARG A 131 5.77 2.21 -16.71
CA ARG A 131 5.78 3.47 -15.98
C ARG A 131 4.98 3.27 -14.71
N PHE A 132 5.65 2.99 -13.61
CA PHE A 132 5.05 3.17 -12.30
C PHE A 132 4.73 4.66 -12.15
N LYS A 133 3.46 5.01 -12.27
CA LYS A 133 3.00 6.35 -11.91
C LYS A 133 2.94 6.37 -10.38
N ILE A 134 4.05 6.74 -9.75
CA ILE A 134 4.07 7.06 -8.32
C ILE A 134 3.27 8.35 -8.20
N LEU A 135 2.07 8.26 -7.66
CA LEU A 135 1.32 9.42 -7.21
C LEU A 135 1.95 9.84 -5.87
N ALA A 136 2.85 10.82 -5.92
CA ALA A 136 3.37 11.51 -4.75
C ALA A 136 2.39 12.60 -4.32
#